data_24e2c004336643e72b776f45eecc2d9f
#
_entry.id   24e2c004336643e72b776f45eecc2d9f
#
_cell.length_a   1.000
_cell.length_b   1.000
_cell.length_c   1.000
_cell.angle_alpha   90.00
_cell.angle_beta   90.00
_cell.angle_gamma   90.00
#
_symmetry.space_group_name_H-M   'P 1'
#
loop_
_entity.id
_entity.type
_entity.pdbx_description
1 polymer ?
#
loop_
_entity_poly.entity_id
_entity_poly.type
_entity_poly.pdbx_seq_one_letter_code
_entity_poly.pdbx_strand_id
1 'polypeptide(L)'
;MVTLADRIRQASTLSVEQAEHLRSLCSTWQILADLSFSDLFLFVPVPAGDGSSADAFEILAQLRPFTSQTLYSQDMVGTRVTQPEQPIVERAYREGRIWAQDEPVLVDGLPIRMDAVPVRFNGDVIAVVTKEGSPGTWRRPGRLEEVYLEAADHISSMICNGDFPFMDVPTGEWPRVGDGLFVLDERGTVTWASPNALSSLRRLGVQHNVHGRLLDELGCGETPVAASLASGRVLDGELARGDTSVRLRALPLVEGHRRLGVLVLARDVTELRQKDRMLSVKDATIREIHHRVKNNLQTIASLLRLQGRRLQSEEARGALRESVLRIGSIALVHETLSEEPSDVAEFAEVARRIAHMVAEGLVLPGRAIDLKVSGHSGPVAAEVATPLAVVLTELLQNAIEHAFIGMEHGSISVELGRELNDITVIVRDNGIGTRPDAFATPRLGLHIVRTLVAELGGTFELVTDGGTCAEIHVPAERPARSP
;
A
#
# COMPACT_ATOMS: atom_id res chain seq x y z
N MET A 1 14.17 -11.43 7.31
CA MET A 1 13.16 -12.48 7.61
C MET A 1 13.24 -13.55 6.54
N VAL A 2 13.44 -14.81 6.91
CA VAL A 2 13.39 -15.94 5.96
C VAL A 2 11.93 -16.13 5.57
N THR A 3 11.63 -16.09 4.27
CA THR A 3 10.24 -16.26 3.80
C THR A 3 9.79 -17.72 3.93
N LEU A 4 8.48 -17.97 3.96
CA LEU A 4 7.92 -19.33 3.94
C LEU A 4 8.47 -20.14 2.75
N ALA A 5 8.59 -19.50 1.58
CA ALA A 5 9.15 -20.14 0.38
C ALA A 5 10.63 -20.55 0.55
N ASP A 6 11.44 -19.74 1.25
CA ASP A 6 12.83 -20.09 1.53
C ASP A 6 12.93 -21.25 2.52
N ARG A 7 12.05 -21.30 3.53
CA ARG A 7 11.98 -22.39 4.50
C ARG A 7 11.55 -23.71 3.84
N ILE A 8 10.53 -23.69 2.99
CA ILE A 8 10.08 -24.88 2.26
C ILE A 8 11.23 -25.46 1.43
N ARG A 9 12.02 -24.61 0.74
CA ARG A 9 13.17 -25.06 -0.06
C ARG A 9 14.31 -25.64 0.78
N GLN A 10 14.50 -25.15 2.01
CA GLN A 10 15.59 -25.58 2.89
C GLN A 10 15.25 -26.84 3.69
N ALA A 11 13.98 -27.01 4.08
CA ALA A 11 13.54 -28.03 5.01
C ALA A 11 13.06 -29.34 4.33
N SER A 12 12.70 -29.30 3.03
CA SER A 12 12.00 -30.44 2.41
C SER A 12 12.52 -30.76 1.01
N THR A 13 12.22 -32.01 0.55
CA THR A 13 12.47 -32.51 -0.80
C THR A 13 11.33 -32.15 -1.79
N LEU A 14 10.47 -31.22 -1.43
CA LEU A 14 9.30 -30.84 -2.20
C LEU A 14 9.67 -30.18 -3.54
N SER A 15 8.92 -30.48 -4.60
CA SER A 15 9.03 -29.80 -5.88
C SER A 15 8.59 -28.33 -5.78
N VAL A 16 8.94 -27.52 -6.79
CA VAL A 16 8.51 -26.12 -6.85
C VAL A 16 6.99 -26.00 -6.87
N GLU A 17 6.29 -26.90 -7.58
CA GLU A 17 4.83 -26.91 -7.66
C GLU A 17 4.19 -27.28 -6.31
N GLN A 18 4.75 -28.27 -5.60
CA GLN A 18 4.31 -28.65 -4.26
C GLN A 18 4.51 -27.52 -3.26
N ALA A 19 5.65 -26.81 -3.33
CA ALA A 19 5.92 -25.67 -2.50
C ALA A 19 4.94 -24.52 -2.76
N GLU A 20 4.58 -24.27 -4.01
CA GLU A 20 3.58 -23.27 -4.39
C GLU A 20 2.18 -23.63 -3.89
N HIS A 21 1.81 -24.92 -3.96
CA HIS A 21 0.56 -25.42 -3.40
C HIS A 21 0.48 -25.19 -1.88
N LEU A 22 1.54 -25.50 -1.13
CA LEU A 22 1.58 -25.21 0.31
C LEU A 22 1.54 -23.71 0.62
N ARG A 23 2.17 -22.88 -0.21
CA ARG A 23 2.10 -21.43 -0.07
C ARG A 23 0.67 -20.93 -0.29
N SER A 24 -0.02 -21.42 -1.30
CA SER A 24 -1.42 -21.10 -1.58
C SER A 24 -2.33 -21.57 -0.44
N LEU A 25 -2.11 -22.77 0.12
CA LEU A 25 -2.80 -23.26 1.30
C LEU A 25 -2.64 -22.28 2.47
N CYS A 26 -1.40 -21.92 2.83
CA CYS A 26 -1.11 -21.00 3.94
C CYS A 26 -1.69 -19.59 3.72
N SER A 27 -1.88 -19.15 2.49
CA SER A 27 -2.51 -17.85 2.20
C SER A 27 -4.02 -17.86 2.43
N THR A 28 -4.66 -19.03 2.44
CA THR A 28 -6.13 -19.17 2.47
C THR A 28 -6.66 -19.93 3.70
N TRP A 29 -5.80 -20.56 4.49
CA TRP A 29 -6.20 -21.44 5.61
C TRP A 29 -6.74 -20.73 6.86
N GLN A 30 -6.72 -19.36 6.89
CA GLN A 30 -7.31 -18.58 7.97
C GLN A 30 -8.81 -18.93 8.17
N ILE A 31 -9.51 -19.21 7.09
CA ILE A 31 -10.92 -19.63 7.18
C ILE A 31 -11.07 -20.92 7.96
N LEU A 32 -10.16 -21.88 7.80
CA LEU A 32 -10.19 -23.16 8.54
C LEU A 32 -9.91 -22.93 10.02
N ALA A 33 -8.90 -22.09 10.37
CA ALA A 33 -8.60 -21.75 11.76
C ALA A 33 -9.79 -21.09 12.46
N ASP A 34 -10.41 -20.12 11.79
CA ASP A 34 -11.54 -19.38 12.34
C ASP A 34 -12.82 -20.22 12.50
N LEU A 35 -13.09 -21.13 11.55
CA LEU A 35 -14.24 -22.04 11.61
C LEU A 35 -14.04 -23.17 12.62
N SER A 36 -12.80 -23.66 12.79
CA SER A 36 -12.49 -24.73 13.74
C SER A 36 -12.16 -24.25 15.15
N PHE A 37 -12.06 -22.93 15.37
CA PHE A 37 -11.63 -22.33 16.63
C PHE A 37 -10.27 -22.86 17.11
N SER A 38 -9.38 -23.20 16.18
CA SER A 38 -8.14 -23.96 16.44
C SER A 38 -6.90 -23.25 15.92
N ASP A 39 -5.80 -23.42 16.64
CA ASP A 39 -4.47 -23.14 16.07
C ASP A 39 -4.16 -24.16 14.98
N LEU A 40 -3.58 -23.72 13.87
CA LEU A 40 -3.17 -24.58 12.75
C LEU A 40 -1.65 -24.62 12.65
N PHE A 41 -1.13 -25.84 12.41
CA PHE A 41 0.28 -26.05 12.12
C PHE A 41 0.44 -26.83 10.82
N LEU A 42 1.44 -26.45 10.02
CA LEU A 42 1.81 -27.14 8.80
C LEU A 42 3.08 -27.95 9.04
N PHE A 43 2.96 -29.27 9.02
CA PHE A 43 4.07 -30.22 9.13
C PHE A 43 4.48 -30.73 7.76
N VAL A 44 5.80 -30.71 7.47
CA VAL A 44 6.37 -31.33 6.28
C VAL A 44 7.37 -32.41 6.66
N PRO A 45 7.46 -33.51 5.90
CA PRO A 45 8.44 -34.52 6.15
C PRO A 45 9.86 -33.99 5.90
N VAL A 46 10.78 -34.29 6.82
CA VAL A 46 12.20 -33.96 6.70
C VAL A 46 12.95 -35.22 6.33
N PRO A 47 13.87 -35.18 5.35
CA PRO A 47 14.67 -36.37 5.00
C PRO A 47 15.51 -36.80 6.21
N ALA A 48 15.45 -38.07 6.56
CA ALA A 48 16.39 -38.66 7.50
C ALA A 48 17.79 -38.68 6.87
N GLY A 49 18.80 -38.30 7.63
CA GLY A 49 20.17 -38.15 7.13
C GLY A 49 20.85 -39.45 6.65
N ASP A 50 20.20 -40.61 6.80
CA ASP A 50 20.68 -41.94 6.44
C ASP A 50 19.88 -42.65 5.33
N GLY A 51 18.92 -41.93 4.69
CA GLY A 51 18.14 -42.51 3.60
C GLY A 51 17.00 -43.43 4.02
N SER A 52 16.70 -43.58 5.32
CA SER A 52 15.53 -44.26 5.83
C SER A 52 14.27 -43.39 5.69
N SER A 53 13.09 -44.02 5.74
CA SER A 53 11.76 -43.38 5.73
C SER A 53 11.71 -42.13 6.63
N ALA A 54 10.99 -41.08 6.20
CA ALA A 54 10.86 -39.82 6.93
C ALA A 54 10.37 -40.05 8.38
N ASP A 55 11.29 -40.10 9.33
CA ASP A 55 10.98 -40.32 10.72
C ASP A 55 10.78 -39.02 11.53
N ALA A 56 10.86 -37.88 10.86
CA ALA A 56 10.69 -36.57 11.46
C ALA A 56 9.89 -35.62 10.56
N PHE A 57 9.20 -34.69 11.21
CA PHE A 57 8.48 -33.60 10.57
C PHE A 57 8.99 -32.27 11.10
N GLU A 58 8.97 -31.23 10.25
CA GLU A 58 9.28 -29.86 10.65
C GLU A 58 8.04 -28.98 10.51
N ILE A 59 7.78 -28.13 11.51
CA ILE A 59 6.69 -27.15 11.46
C ILE A 59 7.12 -25.98 10.59
N LEU A 60 6.54 -25.83 9.41
CA LEU A 60 6.87 -24.75 8.47
C LEU A 60 6.04 -23.49 8.68
N ALA A 61 4.81 -23.64 9.17
CA ALA A 61 3.92 -22.51 9.40
C ALA A 61 3.01 -22.77 10.58
N GLN A 62 2.66 -21.70 11.28
CA GLN A 62 1.69 -21.66 12.36
C GLN A 62 0.70 -20.55 12.11
N LEU A 63 -0.58 -20.80 12.35
CA LEU A 63 -1.65 -19.82 12.23
C LEU A 63 -2.55 -19.84 13.45
N ARG A 64 -2.90 -18.67 13.95
CA ARG A 64 -3.79 -18.49 15.11
C ARG A 64 -5.17 -18.06 14.66
N PRO A 65 -6.26 -18.59 15.26
CA PRO A 65 -7.61 -18.17 14.93
C PRO A 65 -7.90 -16.75 15.44
N PHE A 66 -8.77 -16.01 14.73
CA PHE A 66 -9.34 -14.76 15.23
C PHE A 66 -10.61 -14.96 16.06
N THR A 67 -11.20 -16.14 16.00
CA THR A 67 -12.49 -16.49 16.64
C THR A 67 -12.35 -17.08 18.04
N SER A 68 -11.13 -17.47 18.43
CA SER A 68 -10.81 -18.02 19.75
C SER A 68 -9.45 -17.56 20.25
N GLN A 69 -9.16 -17.88 21.53
CA GLN A 69 -7.82 -17.64 22.08
C GLN A 69 -6.86 -18.72 21.58
N THR A 70 -5.64 -18.30 21.23
CA THR A 70 -4.55 -19.23 20.89
C THR A 70 -4.14 -20.06 22.12
N LEU A 71 -3.80 -21.31 21.90
CA LEU A 71 -3.27 -22.21 22.92
C LEU A 71 -1.76 -22.01 23.13
N TYR A 72 -1.07 -21.46 22.13
CA TYR A 72 0.38 -21.35 22.11
C TYR A 72 0.84 -19.92 22.21
N SER A 73 1.58 -19.60 23.29
CA SER A 73 2.17 -18.28 23.50
C SER A 73 3.43 -18.05 22.66
N GLN A 74 4.12 -19.14 22.26
CA GLN A 74 5.35 -19.09 21.47
C GLN A 74 5.10 -19.47 20.01
N ASP A 75 6.03 -19.03 19.15
CA ASP A 75 6.08 -19.45 17.76
C ASP A 75 6.81 -20.80 17.66
N MET A 76 6.14 -21.80 17.12
CA MET A 76 6.65 -23.17 16.99
C MET A 76 7.29 -23.43 15.60
N VAL A 77 7.32 -22.43 14.72
CA VAL A 77 7.87 -22.57 13.35
C VAL A 77 9.36 -22.89 13.39
N GLY A 78 9.76 -23.93 12.67
CA GLY A 78 11.13 -24.47 12.65
C GLY A 78 11.39 -25.58 13.68
N THR A 79 10.41 -25.90 14.54
CA THR A 79 10.52 -27.02 15.45
C THR A 79 10.44 -28.33 14.69
N ARG A 80 11.32 -29.27 14.99
CA ARG A 80 11.29 -30.64 14.47
C ARG A 80 10.70 -31.57 15.51
N VAL A 81 9.79 -32.41 15.05
CA VAL A 81 9.11 -33.42 15.84
C VAL A 81 9.32 -34.80 15.25
N THR A 82 9.46 -35.79 16.12
CA THR A 82 9.63 -37.19 15.73
C THR A 82 8.34 -37.98 15.87
N GLN A 83 8.29 -39.19 15.32
CA GLN A 83 7.12 -40.06 15.39
C GLN A 83 6.63 -40.30 16.83
N PRO A 84 7.47 -40.58 17.82
CA PRO A 84 7.01 -40.75 19.19
C PRO A 84 6.36 -39.51 19.82
N GLU A 85 6.76 -38.31 19.36
CA GLU A 85 6.24 -37.05 19.89
C GLU A 85 4.90 -36.65 19.26
N GLN A 86 4.72 -36.97 17.96
CA GLN A 86 3.50 -36.63 17.22
C GLN A 86 3.00 -37.81 16.36
N PRO A 87 2.53 -38.90 16.97
CA PRO A 87 2.15 -40.12 16.26
C PRO A 87 0.97 -39.93 15.30
N ILE A 88 0.09 -38.96 15.56
CA ILE A 88 -1.08 -38.69 14.72
C ILE A 88 -0.68 -38.04 13.38
N VAL A 89 0.38 -37.19 13.37
CA VAL A 89 0.89 -36.55 12.15
C VAL A 89 1.47 -37.58 11.20
N GLU A 90 2.31 -38.47 11.72
CA GLU A 90 2.91 -39.57 10.93
C GLU A 90 1.82 -40.50 10.36
N ARG A 91 0.84 -40.85 11.19
CA ARG A 91 -0.25 -41.71 10.77
C ARG A 91 -1.08 -41.08 9.66
N ALA A 92 -1.45 -39.78 9.80
CA ALA A 92 -2.19 -39.05 8.76
C ALA A 92 -1.40 -38.95 7.45
N TYR A 93 -0.07 -38.70 7.56
CA TYR A 93 0.80 -38.63 6.40
C TYR A 93 0.88 -39.96 5.65
N ARG A 94 1.09 -41.06 6.35
CA ARG A 94 1.25 -42.41 5.76
C ARG A 94 -0.06 -42.99 5.22
N GLU A 95 -1.15 -42.85 5.97
CA GLU A 95 -2.43 -43.46 5.59
C GLU A 95 -3.24 -42.57 4.65
N GLY A 96 -2.87 -41.26 4.52
CA GLY A 96 -3.53 -40.34 3.60
C GLY A 96 -4.98 -40.07 3.93
N ARG A 97 -5.35 -40.14 5.22
CA ARG A 97 -6.70 -39.86 5.71
C ARG A 97 -6.65 -38.99 6.97
N ILE A 98 -7.75 -38.29 7.25
CA ILE A 98 -7.88 -37.47 8.46
C ILE A 98 -7.89 -38.37 9.69
N TRP A 99 -7.09 -37.99 10.68
CA TRP A 99 -7.05 -38.63 11.99
C TRP A 99 -7.43 -37.59 13.05
N ALA A 100 -8.41 -37.95 13.89
CA ALA A 100 -8.81 -37.19 15.08
C ALA A 100 -8.35 -37.92 16.32
N GLN A 101 -7.92 -37.19 17.34
CA GLN A 101 -7.64 -37.76 18.66
C GLN A 101 -8.97 -38.03 19.39
N ASP A 102 -9.14 -39.25 19.88
CA ASP A 102 -10.33 -39.63 20.66
C ASP A 102 -10.34 -38.94 22.02
N GLU A 103 -9.19 -38.83 22.68
CA GLU A 103 -9.01 -38.21 23.98
C GLU A 103 -8.05 -37.00 23.94
N PRO A 104 -8.36 -35.90 24.65
CA PRO A 104 -7.48 -34.76 24.75
C PRO A 104 -6.15 -35.11 25.40
N VAL A 105 -5.05 -34.58 24.86
CA VAL A 105 -3.70 -34.70 25.44
C VAL A 105 -3.39 -33.43 26.20
N LEU A 106 -2.73 -33.61 27.38
CA LEU A 106 -2.27 -32.45 28.14
C LEU A 106 -0.95 -31.92 27.57
N VAL A 107 -0.99 -30.70 27.07
CA VAL A 107 0.18 -29.93 26.62
C VAL A 107 0.28 -28.71 27.54
N ASP A 108 1.38 -28.57 28.25
CA ASP A 108 1.62 -27.52 29.27
C ASP A 108 0.49 -27.41 30.32
N GLY A 109 -0.14 -28.54 30.64
CA GLY A 109 -1.24 -28.61 31.61
C GLY A 109 -2.62 -28.21 31.04
N LEU A 110 -2.72 -27.87 29.78
CA LEU A 110 -3.96 -27.60 29.08
C LEU A 110 -4.41 -28.83 28.27
N PRO A 111 -5.69 -29.25 28.36
CA PRO A 111 -6.20 -30.33 27.52
C PRO A 111 -6.35 -29.80 26.08
N ILE A 112 -5.65 -30.42 25.13
CA ILE A 112 -5.68 -30.10 23.70
C ILE A 112 -6.22 -31.30 22.94
N ARG A 113 -7.18 -31.03 22.04
CA ARG A 113 -7.62 -31.97 21.03
C ARG A 113 -6.97 -31.62 19.70
N MET A 114 -6.44 -32.64 19.03
CA MET A 114 -5.74 -32.49 17.77
C MET A 114 -6.41 -33.33 16.71
N ASP A 115 -6.66 -32.75 15.54
CA ASP A 115 -7.00 -33.43 14.31
C ASP A 115 -5.88 -33.23 13.30
N ALA A 116 -5.42 -34.30 12.65
CA ALA A 116 -4.38 -34.26 11.62
C ALA A 116 -5.01 -34.48 10.24
N VAL A 117 -4.86 -33.50 9.35
CA VAL A 117 -5.41 -33.46 8.00
C VAL A 117 -4.28 -33.56 6.99
N PRO A 118 -4.16 -34.66 6.23
CA PRO A 118 -3.12 -34.78 5.19
C PRO A 118 -3.41 -33.80 4.05
N VAL A 119 -2.35 -33.11 3.60
CA VAL A 119 -2.41 -32.20 2.45
C VAL A 119 -2.05 -32.97 1.20
N ARG A 120 -2.99 -33.08 0.27
CA ARG A 120 -2.80 -33.83 -0.97
C ARG A 120 -2.59 -32.92 -2.16
N PHE A 121 -1.61 -33.27 -2.99
CA PHE A 121 -1.33 -32.61 -4.26
C PHE A 121 -1.08 -33.66 -5.35
N ASN A 122 -1.84 -33.62 -6.45
CA ASN A 122 -1.77 -34.56 -7.55
C ASN A 122 -1.83 -36.04 -7.12
N GLY A 123 -2.58 -36.34 -6.08
CA GLY A 123 -2.74 -37.69 -5.54
C GLY A 123 -1.79 -38.06 -4.40
N ASP A 124 -0.67 -37.39 -4.26
CA ASP A 124 0.32 -37.64 -3.21
C ASP A 124 0.07 -36.79 -1.96
N VAL A 125 0.33 -37.36 -0.78
CA VAL A 125 0.36 -36.59 0.47
C VAL A 125 1.71 -35.92 0.60
N ILE A 126 1.72 -34.59 0.65
CA ILE A 126 2.95 -33.77 0.67
C ILE A 126 3.24 -33.12 2.02
N ALA A 127 2.22 -32.98 2.86
CA ALA A 127 2.30 -32.34 4.18
C ALA A 127 1.11 -32.79 5.04
N VAL A 128 1.10 -32.36 6.31
CA VAL A 128 -0.04 -32.52 7.22
C VAL A 128 -0.35 -31.19 7.88
N VAL A 129 -1.62 -30.80 7.90
CA VAL A 129 -2.12 -29.70 8.72
C VAL A 129 -2.72 -30.26 10.00
N THR A 130 -2.30 -29.78 11.18
CA THR A 130 -3.02 -30.06 12.42
C THR A 130 -3.96 -28.94 12.78
N LYS A 131 -5.13 -29.28 13.32
CA LYS A 131 -6.07 -28.38 13.99
C LYS A 131 -5.96 -28.68 15.47
N GLU A 132 -5.53 -27.73 16.27
CA GLU A 132 -5.30 -27.90 17.69
C GLU A 132 -6.18 -26.92 18.46
N GLY A 133 -7.13 -27.47 19.19
CA GLY A 133 -8.14 -26.70 19.92
C GLY A 133 -8.34 -27.19 21.35
N SER A 134 -8.75 -26.31 22.26
CA SER A 134 -9.19 -26.72 23.58
C SER A 134 -10.51 -27.47 23.45
N PRO A 135 -10.65 -28.69 23.99
CA PRO A 135 -11.95 -29.30 24.08
C PRO A 135 -12.81 -28.40 24.94
N GLY A 136 -13.83 -27.79 24.31
CA GLY A 136 -14.71 -26.85 24.99
C GLY A 136 -15.16 -27.44 26.32
N THR A 137 -14.98 -26.69 27.39
CA THR A 137 -15.37 -27.10 28.75
C THR A 137 -16.81 -27.61 28.78
N TRP A 138 -17.02 -28.92 28.73
CA TRP A 138 -18.24 -29.67 29.07
C TRP A 138 -19.62 -29.08 28.63
N ARG A 139 -19.62 -28.04 27.79
CA ARG A 139 -20.81 -27.40 27.23
C ARG A 139 -21.10 -27.98 25.85
N ARG A 140 -22.32 -28.36 25.58
CA ARG A 140 -22.74 -28.67 24.19
C ARG A 140 -22.50 -27.43 23.31
N PRO A 141 -21.88 -27.59 22.15
CA PRO A 141 -21.65 -26.47 21.22
C PRO A 141 -22.99 -25.78 20.90
N GLY A 142 -22.98 -24.46 20.83
CA GLY A 142 -24.15 -23.72 20.39
C GLY A 142 -24.35 -23.90 18.87
N ARG A 143 -25.55 -23.55 18.38
CA ARG A 143 -25.88 -23.70 16.95
C ARG A 143 -24.88 -23.06 16.00
N LEU A 144 -24.30 -21.92 16.38
CA LEU A 144 -23.24 -21.25 15.61
C LEU A 144 -21.97 -22.11 15.55
N GLU A 145 -21.53 -22.61 16.71
CA GLU A 145 -20.33 -23.44 16.81
C GLU A 145 -20.48 -24.74 16.01
N GLU A 146 -21.67 -25.39 16.08
CA GLU A 146 -21.99 -26.60 15.31
C GLU A 146 -21.81 -26.33 13.80
N VAL A 147 -22.40 -25.27 13.26
CA VAL A 147 -22.34 -24.93 11.84
C VAL A 147 -20.91 -24.57 11.41
N TYR A 148 -20.15 -23.89 12.27
CA TYR A 148 -18.75 -23.52 11.98
C TYR A 148 -17.88 -24.78 11.92
N LEU A 149 -18.01 -25.68 12.87
CA LEU A 149 -17.28 -26.96 12.89
C LEU A 149 -17.64 -27.84 11.70
N GLU A 150 -18.91 -27.95 11.34
CA GLU A 150 -19.36 -28.67 10.14
C GLU A 150 -18.71 -28.09 8.86
N ALA A 151 -18.67 -26.75 8.73
CA ALA A 151 -17.99 -26.10 7.61
C ALA A 151 -16.45 -26.34 7.63
N ALA A 152 -15.83 -26.34 8.81
CA ALA A 152 -14.40 -26.65 8.97
C ALA A 152 -14.09 -28.11 8.56
N ASP A 153 -14.98 -29.05 8.88
CA ASP A 153 -14.83 -30.47 8.48
C ASP A 153 -14.93 -30.64 6.97
N HIS A 154 -15.81 -29.90 6.30
CA HIS A 154 -15.88 -29.89 4.84
C HIS A 154 -14.57 -29.36 4.23
N ILE A 155 -14.01 -28.24 4.72
CA ILE A 155 -12.73 -27.70 4.25
C ILE A 155 -11.59 -28.68 4.54
N SER A 156 -11.57 -29.32 5.71
CA SER A 156 -10.59 -30.36 6.05
C SER A 156 -10.65 -31.53 5.08
N SER A 157 -11.85 -31.97 4.69
CA SER A 157 -12.06 -33.02 3.69
C SER A 157 -11.57 -32.58 2.30
N MET A 158 -11.79 -31.31 1.92
CA MET A 158 -11.28 -30.76 0.67
C MET A 158 -9.74 -30.72 0.63
N ILE A 159 -9.08 -30.38 1.73
CA ILE A 159 -7.60 -30.42 1.85
C ILE A 159 -7.11 -31.87 1.68
N CYS A 160 -7.77 -32.80 2.38
CA CYS A 160 -7.43 -34.23 2.31
C CYS A 160 -7.62 -34.83 0.92
N ASN A 161 -8.60 -34.37 0.15
CA ASN A 161 -8.89 -34.82 -1.20
C ASN A 161 -8.08 -34.11 -2.29
N GLY A 162 -7.43 -32.98 -1.96
CA GLY A 162 -6.70 -32.15 -2.91
C GLY A 162 -7.58 -31.12 -3.65
N ASP A 163 -8.79 -30.87 -3.16
CA ASP A 163 -9.75 -29.89 -3.70
C ASP A 163 -9.51 -28.47 -3.11
N PHE A 164 -8.62 -28.34 -2.13
CA PHE A 164 -8.22 -27.09 -1.48
C PHE A 164 -6.68 -27.04 -1.35
N PRO A 165 -6.01 -25.92 -1.53
CA PRO A 165 -6.50 -24.56 -1.76
C PRO A 165 -7.07 -24.33 -3.15
N PHE A 166 -7.96 -23.35 -3.25
CA PHE A 166 -8.49 -22.95 -4.54
C PHE A 166 -7.41 -22.32 -5.41
N MET A 167 -7.44 -22.65 -6.70
CA MET A 167 -6.61 -21.98 -7.69
C MET A 167 -7.21 -20.59 -8.03
N ASP A 168 -6.35 -19.65 -8.42
CA ASP A 168 -6.77 -18.31 -8.88
C ASP A 168 -7.66 -17.52 -7.88
N VAL A 169 -7.29 -17.56 -6.61
CA VAL A 169 -8.03 -16.79 -5.60
C VAL A 169 -7.81 -15.30 -5.81
N PRO A 170 -8.88 -14.48 -5.87
CA PRO A 170 -8.75 -13.04 -6.03
C PRO A 170 -7.86 -12.42 -4.94
N THR A 171 -6.91 -11.57 -5.34
CA THR A 171 -6.02 -10.84 -4.41
C THR A 171 -6.77 -9.72 -3.71
N GLY A 172 -6.47 -9.47 -2.43
CA GLY A 172 -7.06 -8.40 -1.65
C GLY A 172 -7.39 -8.80 -0.22
N GLU A 173 -7.93 -7.85 0.55
CA GLU A 173 -8.40 -8.16 1.89
C GLU A 173 -9.66 -9.04 1.85
N TRP A 174 -9.56 -10.19 2.46
CA TRP A 174 -10.67 -11.15 2.60
C TRP A 174 -11.64 -10.68 3.67
N PRO A 175 -12.98 -10.80 3.44
CA PRO A 175 -13.93 -10.86 4.53
C PRO A 175 -13.57 -12.04 5.43
N ARG A 176 -13.64 -11.83 6.74
CA ARG A 176 -13.32 -12.87 7.73
C ARG A 176 -14.60 -13.60 8.17
N VAL A 177 -14.46 -14.78 8.73
CA VAL A 177 -15.60 -15.53 9.29
C VAL A 177 -16.36 -14.71 10.33
N GLY A 178 -15.64 -13.95 11.17
CA GLY A 178 -16.21 -13.08 12.18
C GLY A 178 -16.95 -11.85 11.64
N ASP A 179 -16.65 -11.40 10.40
CA ASP A 179 -17.35 -10.28 9.77
C ASP A 179 -18.78 -10.67 9.40
N GLY A 180 -18.99 -11.89 8.93
CA GLY A 180 -20.28 -12.47 8.59
C GLY A 180 -20.14 -13.70 7.70
N LEU A 181 -20.94 -14.72 7.98
CA LEU A 181 -20.93 -15.98 7.24
C LEU A 181 -22.35 -16.39 6.88
N PHE A 182 -22.54 -16.80 5.62
CA PHE A 182 -23.70 -17.56 5.14
C PHE A 182 -23.23 -18.96 4.73
N VAL A 183 -24.06 -19.94 5.04
CA VAL A 183 -23.92 -21.30 4.52
C VAL A 183 -25.09 -21.55 3.57
N LEU A 184 -24.77 -21.92 2.34
CA LEU A 184 -25.75 -22.16 1.29
C LEU A 184 -25.64 -23.61 0.79
N ASP A 185 -26.78 -24.16 0.41
CA ASP A 185 -26.85 -25.48 -0.23
C ASP A 185 -26.35 -25.48 -1.69
N GLU A 186 -26.42 -26.65 -2.34
CA GLU A 186 -26.02 -26.85 -3.74
C GLU A 186 -26.82 -26.01 -4.76
N ARG A 187 -27.96 -25.44 -4.34
CA ARG A 187 -28.82 -24.58 -5.15
C ARG A 187 -28.59 -23.10 -4.90
N GLY A 188 -27.75 -22.76 -3.92
CA GLY A 188 -27.53 -21.37 -3.49
C GLY A 188 -28.58 -20.86 -2.49
N THR A 189 -29.35 -21.76 -1.88
CA THR A 189 -30.34 -21.42 -0.86
C THR A 189 -29.66 -21.27 0.48
N VAL A 190 -29.97 -20.19 1.22
CA VAL A 190 -29.41 -19.94 2.55
C VAL A 190 -29.94 -20.97 3.55
N THR A 191 -29.06 -21.86 4.01
CA THR A 191 -29.37 -22.82 5.07
C THR A 191 -29.07 -22.28 6.45
N TRP A 192 -28.11 -21.37 6.53
CA TRP A 192 -27.74 -20.70 7.77
C TRP A 192 -27.04 -19.35 7.50
N ALA A 193 -27.19 -18.41 8.44
CA ALA A 193 -26.53 -17.13 8.42
C ALA A 193 -26.14 -16.68 9.83
N SER A 194 -24.92 -16.15 9.97
CA SER A 194 -24.44 -15.59 11.24
C SER A 194 -25.17 -14.27 11.58
N PRO A 195 -25.21 -13.86 12.86
CA PRO A 195 -25.82 -12.60 13.25
C PRO A 195 -25.22 -11.38 12.53
N ASN A 196 -23.92 -11.37 12.30
CA ASN A 196 -23.24 -10.28 11.60
C ASN A 196 -23.61 -10.24 10.10
N ALA A 197 -23.70 -11.41 9.44
CA ALA A 197 -24.18 -11.51 8.07
C ALA A 197 -25.61 -11.00 7.91
N LEU A 198 -26.52 -11.37 8.85
CA LEU A 198 -27.87 -10.83 8.88
C LEU A 198 -27.91 -9.32 9.11
N SER A 199 -27.03 -8.80 9.98
CA SER A 199 -26.93 -7.36 10.22
C SER A 199 -26.49 -6.60 8.96
N SER A 200 -25.54 -7.15 8.19
CA SER A 200 -25.09 -6.57 6.91
C SER A 200 -26.23 -6.52 5.89
N LEU A 201 -27.03 -7.59 5.76
CA LEU A 201 -28.20 -7.60 4.88
C LEU A 201 -29.29 -6.62 5.33
N ARG A 202 -29.53 -6.48 6.65
CA ARG A 202 -30.49 -5.50 7.17
C ARG A 202 -30.10 -4.07 6.82
N ARG A 203 -28.82 -3.73 6.86
CA ARG A 203 -28.32 -2.42 6.42
C ARG A 203 -28.53 -2.19 4.92
N LEU A 204 -28.44 -3.25 4.11
CA LEU A 204 -28.84 -3.21 2.70
C LEU A 204 -30.37 -3.15 2.48
N GLY A 205 -31.17 -3.13 3.56
CA GLY A 205 -32.62 -2.99 3.50
C GLY A 205 -33.40 -4.30 3.38
N VAL A 206 -32.75 -5.46 3.59
CA VAL A 206 -33.43 -6.76 3.66
C VAL A 206 -34.05 -6.93 5.05
N GLN A 207 -35.36 -6.90 5.14
CA GLN A 207 -36.08 -6.98 6.41
C GLN A 207 -36.76 -8.34 6.67
N HIS A 208 -36.83 -9.19 5.64
CA HIS A 208 -37.48 -10.50 5.74
C HIS A 208 -36.50 -11.62 6.13
N ASN A 209 -37.05 -12.77 6.52
CA ASN A 209 -36.24 -13.95 6.81
C ASN A 209 -35.51 -14.43 5.56
N VAL A 210 -34.18 -14.63 5.66
CA VAL A 210 -33.35 -15.07 4.56
C VAL A 210 -33.22 -16.61 4.45
N HIS A 211 -33.52 -17.32 5.54
CA HIS A 211 -33.44 -18.77 5.59
C HIS A 211 -34.41 -19.43 4.59
N GLY A 212 -33.92 -20.36 3.80
CA GLY A 212 -34.71 -21.05 2.80
C GLY A 212 -34.93 -20.26 1.50
N ARG A 213 -34.24 -19.12 1.32
CA ARG A 213 -34.29 -18.30 0.09
C ARG A 213 -32.95 -18.29 -0.64
N LEU A 214 -32.99 -18.06 -1.94
CA LEU A 214 -31.78 -17.80 -2.73
C LEU A 214 -31.23 -16.42 -2.34
N LEU A 215 -29.90 -16.33 -2.19
CA LEU A 215 -29.26 -15.08 -1.81
C LEU A 215 -29.47 -13.97 -2.87
N ASP A 216 -29.52 -14.35 -4.15
CA ASP A 216 -29.78 -13.45 -5.28
C ASP A 216 -31.21 -12.89 -5.29
N GLU A 217 -32.18 -13.59 -4.70
CA GLU A 217 -33.59 -13.16 -4.65
C GLU A 217 -33.89 -12.16 -3.51
N LEU A 218 -32.89 -11.83 -2.68
CA LEU A 218 -33.08 -10.92 -1.55
C LEU A 218 -33.19 -9.44 -1.96
N GLY A 219 -33.05 -9.14 -3.26
CA GLY A 219 -33.23 -7.81 -3.82
C GLY A 219 -32.07 -6.84 -3.53
N CYS A 220 -30.89 -7.35 -3.23
CA CYS A 220 -29.69 -6.56 -2.94
C CYS A 220 -28.75 -6.41 -4.13
N GLY A 221 -29.06 -7.02 -5.27
CA GLY A 221 -28.19 -7.11 -6.45
C GLY A 221 -27.72 -8.55 -6.73
N GLU A 222 -26.92 -8.71 -7.76
CA GLU A 222 -26.35 -10.02 -8.13
C GLU A 222 -25.21 -10.39 -7.18
N THR A 223 -25.24 -11.64 -6.68
CA THR A 223 -24.18 -12.17 -5.82
C THR A 223 -23.22 -13.06 -6.62
N PRO A 224 -22.00 -13.31 -6.14
CA PRO A 224 -21.06 -14.23 -6.80
C PRO A 224 -21.46 -15.73 -6.64
N VAL A 225 -22.58 -16.04 -5.96
CA VAL A 225 -22.95 -17.40 -5.53
C VAL A 225 -23.20 -18.31 -6.73
N ALA A 226 -24.10 -17.91 -7.64
CA ALA A 226 -24.46 -18.73 -8.80
C ALA A 226 -23.26 -19.00 -9.70
N ALA A 227 -22.42 -18.00 -9.94
CA ALA A 227 -21.19 -18.13 -10.72
C ALA A 227 -20.14 -19.00 -10.02
N SER A 228 -20.00 -18.90 -8.69
CA SER A 228 -19.11 -19.74 -7.89
C SER A 228 -19.56 -21.22 -7.91
N LEU A 229 -20.86 -21.49 -7.73
CA LEU A 229 -21.44 -22.80 -7.88
C LEU A 229 -21.21 -23.36 -9.28
N ALA A 230 -21.38 -22.55 -10.32
CA ALA A 230 -21.22 -22.98 -11.70
C ALA A 230 -19.76 -23.30 -12.06
N SER A 231 -18.80 -22.47 -11.63
CA SER A 231 -17.38 -22.60 -11.98
C SER A 231 -16.57 -23.49 -11.02
N GLY A 232 -17.03 -23.65 -9.77
CA GLY A 232 -16.22 -24.26 -8.70
C GLY A 232 -15.05 -23.40 -8.24
N ARG A 233 -15.11 -22.07 -8.51
CA ARG A 233 -14.06 -21.11 -8.17
C ARG A 233 -14.49 -20.17 -7.06
N VAL A 234 -13.51 -19.65 -6.33
CA VAL A 234 -13.73 -18.55 -5.39
C VAL A 234 -13.99 -17.27 -6.17
N LEU A 235 -15.09 -16.62 -5.88
CA LEU A 235 -15.48 -15.37 -6.54
C LEU A 235 -15.83 -14.29 -5.54
N ASP A 236 -15.41 -13.07 -5.86
CA ASP A 236 -15.76 -11.87 -5.11
C ASP A 236 -16.94 -11.15 -5.73
N GLY A 237 -17.71 -10.47 -4.88
CA GLY A 237 -18.79 -9.59 -5.29
C GLY A 237 -18.96 -8.45 -4.29
N GLU A 238 -19.70 -7.45 -4.68
CA GLU A 238 -20.07 -6.33 -3.81
C GLU A 238 -21.55 -5.99 -4.02
N LEU A 239 -22.29 -5.97 -2.93
CA LEU A 239 -23.68 -5.51 -2.91
C LEU A 239 -23.68 -4.06 -2.44
N ALA A 240 -24.30 -3.15 -3.20
CA ALA A 240 -24.42 -1.76 -2.84
C ALA A 240 -25.86 -1.29 -2.95
N ARG A 241 -26.34 -0.59 -1.89
CA ARG A 241 -27.66 0.05 -1.90
C ARG A 241 -27.62 1.36 -1.12
N GLY A 242 -27.86 2.48 -1.81
CA GLY A 242 -27.66 3.81 -1.23
C GLY A 242 -26.21 3.99 -0.81
N ASP A 243 -25.99 4.32 0.46
CA ASP A 243 -24.64 4.52 1.01
C ASP A 243 -24.02 3.24 1.62
N THR A 244 -24.78 2.15 1.66
CA THR A 244 -24.31 0.89 2.24
C THR A 244 -23.65 0.02 1.20
N SER A 245 -22.46 -0.52 1.51
CA SER A 245 -21.74 -1.48 0.69
C SER A 245 -21.30 -2.68 1.52
N VAL A 246 -21.58 -3.88 1.01
CA VAL A 246 -21.19 -5.15 1.62
C VAL A 246 -20.39 -5.95 0.61
N ARG A 247 -19.14 -6.26 0.94
CA ARG A 247 -18.28 -7.14 0.13
C ARG A 247 -18.59 -8.58 0.45
N LEU A 248 -18.72 -9.39 -0.58
CA LEU A 248 -18.98 -10.83 -0.49
C LEU A 248 -17.80 -11.60 -1.09
N ARG A 249 -17.52 -12.76 -0.52
CA ARG A 249 -16.65 -13.77 -1.10
C ARG A 249 -17.33 -15.12 -1.01
N ALA A 250 -17.57 -15.73 -2.17
CA ALA A 250 -18.18 -17.05 -2.30
C ALA A 250 -17.10 -18.12 -2.45
N LEU A 251 -17.10 -19.11 -1.55
CA LEU A 251 -16.17 -20.23 -1.53
C LEU A 251 -16.98 -21.51 -1.73
N PRO A 252 -16.84 -22.21 -2.87
CA PRO A 252 -17.58 -23.42 -3.12
C PRO A 252 -17.10 -24.55 -2.21
N LEU A 253 -18.03 -25.30 -1.64
CA LEU A 253 -17.75 -26.55 -0.93
C LEU A 253 -17.91 -27.72 -1.91
N VAL A 254 -16.84 -28.50 -2.07
CA VAL A 254 -16.79 -29.59 -3.04
C VAL A 254 -16.29 -30.88 -2.38
N GLU A 255 -16.69 -32.01 -2.93
CA GLU A 255 -16.16 -33.32 -2.60
C GLU A 255 -15.89 -34.07 -3.94
N GLY A 256 -14.65 -33.95 -4.39
CA GLY A 256 -14.29 -34.37 -5.76
C GLY A 256 -15.06 -33.58 -6.82
N HIS A 257 -15.94 -34.24 -7.56
CA HIS A 257 -16.79 -33.60 -8.57
C HIS A 257 -18.17 -33.15 -8.05
N ARG A 258 -18.52 -33.51 -6.82
CA ARG A 258 -19.81 -33.19 -6.23
C ARG A 258 -19.72 -31.83 -5.53
N ARG A 259 -20.67 -30.97 -5.83
CA ARG A 259 -20.84 -29.67 -5.12
C ARG A 259 -21.76 -29.89 -3.93
N LEU A 260 -21.31 -29.48 -2.77
CA LEU A 260 -22.05 -29.59 -1.52
C LEU A 260 -22.77 -28.29 -1.16
N GLY A 261 -22.27 -27.17 -1.63
CA GLY A 261 -22.82 -25.85 -1.35
C GLY A 261 -21.78 -24.74 -1.51
N VAL A 262 -22.02 -23.60 -0.86
CA VAL A 262 -21.14 -22.43 -0.86
C VAL A 262 -21.09 -21.82 0.54
N LEU A 263 -19.89 -21.49 0.98
CA LEU A 263 -19.70 -20.56 2.09
C LEU A 263 -19.59 -19.15 1.53
N VAL A 264 -20.36 -18.19 2.04
CA VAL A 264 -20.25 -16.79 1.65
C VAL A 264 -19.82 -15.97 2.85
N LEU A 265 -18.62 -15.42 2.77
CA LEU A 265 -18.13 -14.44 3.73
C LEU A 265 -18.66 -13.06 3.33
N ALA A 266 -19.12 -12.29 4.31
CA ALA A 266 -19.71 -10.96 4.08
C ALA A 266 -19.11 -9.94 5.05
N ARG A 267 -18.60 -8.83 4.50
CA ARG A 267 -18.05 -7.71 5.29
C ARG A 267 -18.70 -6.41 4.89
N ASP A 268 -19.23 -5.70 5.87
CA ASP A 268 -19.66 -4.32 5.67
C ASP A 268 -18.42 -3.43 5.46
N VAL A 269 -18.34 -2.83 4.28
CA VAL A 269 -17.24 -1.94 3.87
C VAL A 269 -17.71 -0.49 3.68
N THR A 270 -18.88 -0.16 4.20
CA THR A 270 -19.53 1.14 4.04
C THR A 270 -18.63 2.29 4.49
N GLU A 271 -18.10 2.22 5.72
CA GLU A 271 -17.23 3.26 6.26
C GLU A 271 -15.91 3.37 5.47
N LEU A 272 -15.35 2.23 5.06
CA LEU A 272 -14.12 2.21 4.26
C LEU A 272 -14.36 2.91 2.91
N ARG A 273 -15.45 2.55 2.22
CA ARG A 273 -15.83 3.17 0.94
C ARG A 273 -16.14 4.66 1.05
N GLN A 274 -16.77 5.07 2.15
CA GLN A 274 -17.03 6.49 2.41
C GLN A 274 -15.71 7.26 2.61
N LYS A 275 -14.77 6.71 3.38
CA LYS A 275 -13.44 7.31 3.56
C LYS A 275 -12.67 7.41 2.24
N ASP A 276 -12.66 6.36 1.43
CA ASP A 276 -12.01 6.35 0.11
C ASP A 276 -12.63 7.42 -0.82
N ARG A 277 -13.97 7.53 -0.84
CA ARG A 277 -14.67 8.58 -1.61
C ARG A 277 -14.32 9.98 -1.10
N MET A 278 -14.30 10.20 0.23
CA MET A 278 -13.90 11.48 0.80
C MET A 278 -12.47 11.86 0.44
N LEU A 279 -11.54 10.91 0.50
CA LEU A 279 -10.15 11.11 0.08
C LEU A 279 -10.08 11.49 -1.41
N SER A 280 -10.75 10.75 -2.28
CA SER A 280 -10.79 11.06 -3.72
C SER A 280 -11.38 12.43 -4.03
N VAL A 281 -12.45 12.84 -3.32
CA VAL A 281 -13.04 14.18 -3.47
C VAL A 281 -12.08 15.26 -2.96
N LYS A 282 -11.39 15.02 -1.83
CA LYS A 282 -10.39 15.93 -1.30
C LYS A 282 -9.25 16.14 -2.30
N ASP A 283 -8.70 15.07 -2.87
CA ASP A 283 -7.62 15.13 -3.85
C ASP A 283 -8.05 15.86 -5.12
N ALA A 284 -9.29 15.62 -5.61
CA ALA A 284 -9.84 16.35 -6.74
C ALA A 284 -9.98 17.85 -6.45
N THR A 285 -10.42 18.20 -5.23
CA THR A 285 -10.57 19.59 -4.79
C THR A 285 -9.21 20.30 -4.71
N ILE A 286 -8.19 19.65 -4.17
CA ILE A 286 -6.83 20.20 -4.08
C ILE A 286 -6.29 20.48 -5.50
N ARG A 287 -6.41 19.54 -6.43
CA ARG A 287 -6.01 19.74 -7.82
C ARG A 287 -6.73 20.91 -8.49
N GLU A 288 -8.05 21.04 -8.28
CA GLU A 288 -8.83 22.17 -8.82
C GLU A 288 -8.35 23.51 -8.24
N ILE A 289 -7.98 23.55 -6.93
CA ILE A 289 -7.42 24.77 -6.32
C ILE A 289 -6.09 25.14 -7.00
N HIS A 290 -5.17 24.19 -7.19
CA HIS A 290 -3.89 24.45 -7.87
C HIS A 290 -4.09 24.96 -9.30
N HIS A 291 -5.01 24.33 -10.06
CA HIS A 291 -5.36 24.80 -11.40
C HIS A 291 -5.90 26.25 -11.41
N ARG A 292 -6.77 26.59 -10.46
CA ARG A 292 -7.30 27.95 -10.33
C ARG A 292 -6.23 28.97 -9.93
N VAL A 293 -5.36 28.62 -8.99
CA VAL A 293 -4.24 29.48 -8.59
C VAL A 293 -3.33 29.74 -9.78
N LYS A 294 -2.91 28.68 -10.52
CA LYS A 294 -2.13 28.83 -11.75
C LYS A 294 -2.80 29.79 -12.75
N ASN A 295 -4.09 29.58 -13.05
CA ASN A 295 -4.81 30.43 -14.01
C ASN A 295 -4.89 31.91 -13.59
N ASN A 296 -5.10 32.15 -12.30
CA ASN A 296 -5.11 33.51 -11.73
C ASN A 296 -3.74 34.17 -11.85
N LEU A 297 -2.66 33.44 -11.49
CA LEU A 297 -1.29 33.93 -11.62
C LEU A 297 -0.91 34.23 -13.07
N GLN A 298 -1.29 33.40 -14.02
CA GLN A 298 -1.05 33.63 -15.46
C GLN A 298 -1.81 34.89 -15.97
N THR A 299 -3.04 35.11 -15.48
CA THR A 299 -3.81 36.31 -15.80
C THR A 299 -3.12 37.57 -15.25
N ILE A 300 -2.67 37.54 -14.00
CA ILE A 300 -1.93 38.65 -13.37
C ILE A 300 -0.63 38.93 -14.14
N ALA A 301 0.16 37.90 -14.45
CA ALA A 301 1.37 38.03 -15.24
C ALA A 301 1.12 38.67 -16.62
N SER A 302 0.04 38.29 -17.27
CA SER A 302 -0.36 38.85 -18.58
C SER A 302 -0.75 40.33 -18.46
N LEU A 303 -1.49 40.71 -17.43
CA LEU A 303 -1.85 42.11 -17.17
C LEU A 303 -0.61 42.96 -16.87
N LEU A 304 0.32 42.45 -16.04
CA LEU A 304 1.57 43.15 -15.74
C LEU A 304 2.47 43.34 -17.00
N ARG A 305 2.54 42.34 -17.88
CA ARG A 305 3.22 42.48 -19.19
C ARG A 305 2.58 43.56 -20.06
N LEU A 306 1.26 43.65 -20.10
CA LEU A 306 0.55 44.70 -20.85
C LEU A 306 0.83 46.09 -20.25
N GLN A 307 0.84 46.21 -18.95
CA GLN A 307 1.16 47.49 -18.28
C GLN A 307 2.64 47.89 -18.53
N GLY A 308 3.56 46.93 -18.46
CA GLY A 308 4.99 47.17 -18.73
C GLY A 308 5.26 47.76 -20.12
N ARG A 309 4.47 47.35 -21.16
CA ARG A 309 4.59 47.91 -22.50
C ARG A 309 4.20 49.39 -22.59
N ARG A 310 3.41 49.91 -21.64
CA ARG A 310 2.93 51.29 -21.62
C ARG A 310 3.84 52.24 -20.84
N LEU A 311 4.76 51.69 -20.04
CA LEU A 311 5.69 52.50 -19.25
C LEU A 311 6.81 53.07 -20.10
N GLN A 312 7.21 54.31 -19.81
CA GLN A 312 8.31 54.95 -20.51
C GLN A 312 9.66 54.77 -19.78
N SER A 313 9.64 54.59 -18.45
CA SER A 313 10.83 54.36 -17.64
C SER A 313 11.33 52.93 -17.83
N GLU A 314 12.59 52.76 -18.22
CA GLU A 314 13.25 51.46 -18.35
C GLU A 314 13.38 50.76 -17.01
N GLU A 315 13.64 51.47 -15.94
CA GLU A 315 13.71 50.98 -14.57
C GLU A 315 12.36 50.41 -14.14
N ALA A 316 11.25 51.12 -14.39
CA ALA A 316 9.91 50.60 -14.09
C ALA A 316 9.52 49.39 -14.93
N ARG A 317 9.96 49.30 -16.20
CA ARG A 317 9.79 48.13 -17.04
C ARG A 317 10.59 46.92 -16.50
N GLY A 318 11.82 47.16 -16.02
CA GLY A 318 12.66 46.17 -15.35
C GLY A 318 11.95 45.56 -14.15
N ALA A 319 11.51 46.39 -13.22
CA ALA A 319 10.81 45.94 -11.99
C ALA A 319 9.54 45.12 -12.28
N LEU A 320 8.80 45.49 -13.35
CA LEU A 320 7.63 44.68 -13.77
C LEU A 320 8.03 43.35 -14.41
N ARG A 321 9.12 43.29 -15.19
CA ARG A 321 9.64 42.02 -15.73
C ARG A 321 10.05 41.06 -14.61
N GLU A 322 10.76 41.54 -13.60
CA GLU A 322 11.11 40.76 -12.40
C GLU A 322 9.87 40.22 -11.71
N SER A 323 8.84 41.08 -11.49
CA SER A 323 7.59 40.63 -10.87
C SER A 323 6.86 39.57 -11.70
N VAL A 324 6.89 39.65 -13.02
CA VAL A 324 6.30 38.65 -13.92
C VAL A 324 7.05 37.33 -13.84
N LEU A 325 8.38 37.33 -13.73
CA LEU A 325 9.18 36.10 -13.56
C LEU A 325 8.88 35.42 -12.24
N ARG A 326 8.78 36.18 -11.12
CA ARG A 326 8.40 35.65 -9.81
C ARG A 326 7.02 35.01 -9.83
N ILE A 327 6.02 35.66 -10.43
CA ILE A 327 4.67 35.12 -10.58
C ILE A 327 4.70 33.86 -11.46
N GLY A 328 5.50 33.87 -12.53
CA GLY A 328 5.70 32.72 -13.41
C GLY A 328 6.27 31.50 -12.69
N SER A 329 7.26 31.68 -11.81
CA SER A 329 7.85 30.58 -11.05
C SER A 329 6.85 29.97 -10.05
N ILE A 330 6.03 30.79 -9.40
CA ILE A 330 4.96 30.30 -8.53
C ILE A 330 3.92 29.51 -9.35
N ALA A 331 3.54 30.01 -10.51
CA ALA A 331 2.58 29.33 -11.38
C ALA A 331 3.09 27.97 -11.87
N LEU A 332 4.41 27.81 -12.12
CA LEU A 332 5.05 26.55 -12.46
C LEU A 332 4.96 25.52 -11.35
N VAL A 333 5.19 25.93 -10.10
CA VAL A 333 5.03 25.02 -8.96
C VAL A 333 3.60 24.52 -8.86
N HIS A 334 2.61 25.42 -8.94
CA HIS A 334 1.20 25.02 -8.89
C HIS A 334 0.76 24.15 -10.07
N GLU A 335 1.41 24.30 -11.22
CA GLU A 335 1.19 23.42 -12.37
C GLU A 335 1.70 22.01 -12.08
N THR A 336 2.93 21.86 -11.59
CA THR A 336 3.52 20.57 -11.23
C THR A 336 2.73 19.88 -10.12
N LEU A 337 2.29 20.62 -9.10
CA LEU A 337 1.45 20.10 -8.02
C LEU A 337 0.08 19.61 -8.50
N SER A 338 -0.45 20.15 -9.59
CA SER A 338 -1.74 19.71 -10.14
C SER A 338 -1.66 18.40 -10.92
N GLU A 339 -0.47 17.99 -11.34
CA GLU A 339 -0.21 16.74 -12.08
C GLU A 339 -0.01 15.55 -11.15
N GLU A 340 0.41 15.78 -9.91
CA GLU A 340 0.63 14.74 -8.89
C GLU A 340 -0.58 14.56 -7.97
N PRO A 341 -0.89 13.34 -7.52
CA PRO A 341 -2.02 13.08 -6.62
C PRO A 341 -1.78 13.54 -5.17
N SER A 342 -0.55 13.92 -4.83
CA SER A 342 -0.14 14.41 -3.51
C SER A 342 0.28 15.87 -3.60
N ASP A 343 0.15 16.63 -2.50
CA ASP A 343 0.55 18.05 -2.39
C ASP A 343 2.09 18.22 -2.35
N VAL A 344 2.80 17.47 -3.21
CA VAL A 344 4.25 17.50 -3.36
C VAL A 344 4.62 17.67 -4.83
N ALA A 345 5.74 18.34 -5.09
CA ALA A 345 6.28 18.55 -6.43
C ALA A 345 7.68 17.92 -6.54
N GLU A 346 8.01 17.33 -7.68
CA GLU A 346 9.39 16.98 -8.02
C GLU A 346 10.15 18.26 -8.36
N PHE A 347 10.88 18.81 -7.38
CA PHE A 347 11.49 20.15 -7.51
C PHE A 347 12.53 20.23 -8.62
N ALA A 348 13.16 19.12 -8.99
CA ALA A 348 14.10 19.10 -10.12
C ALA A 348 13.40 19.44 -11.45
N GLU A 349 12.14 19.04 -11.64
CA GLU A 349 11.34 19.40 -12.81
C GLU A 349 10.97 20.89 -12.79
N VAL A 350 10.54 21.38 -11.64
CA VAL A 350 10.25 22.81 -11.42
C VAL A 350 11.50 23.66 -11.73
N ALA A 351 12.67 23.26 -11.22
CA ALA A 351 13.94 23.96 -11.44
C ALA A 351 14.34 24.00 -12.92
N ARG A 352 14.17 22.92 -13.67
CA ARG A 352 14.43 22.89 -15.13
C ARG A 352 13.51 23.84 -15.88
N ARG A 353 12.23 23.86 -15.55
CA ARG A 353 11.23 24.75 -16.18
C ARG A 353 11.47 26.22 -15.83
N ILE A 354 11.89 26.54 -14.60
CA ILE A 354 12.30 27.89 -14.18
C ILE A 354 13.54 28.31 -14.98
N ALA A 355 14.55 27.46 -15.04
CA ALA A 355 15.78 27.72 -15.79
C ALA A 355 15.48 28.07 -17.26
N HIS A 356 14.60 27.32 -17.90
CA HIS A 356 14.15 27.59 -19.27
C HIS A 356 13.41 28.93 -19.40
N MET A 357 12.46 29.18 -18.50
CA MET A 357 11.68 30.42 -18.48
C MET A 357 12.57 31.68 -18.31
N VAL A 358 13.55 31.60 -17.41
CA VAL A 358 14.46 32.72 -17.14
C VAL A 358 15.42 32.93 -18.33
N ALA A 359 15.94 31.86 -18.92
CA ALA A 359 16.79 31.92 -20.10
C ALA A 359 16.06 32.57 -21.29
N GLU A 360 14.82 32.16 -21.59
CA GLU A 360 14.03 32.76 -22.68
C GLU A 360 13.67 34.24 -22.44
N GLY A 361 13.45 34.60 -21.16
CA GLY A 361 13.00 35.95 -20.80
C GLY A 361 14.10 37.02 -20.72
N LEU A 362 15.35 36.60 -20.46
CA LEU A 362 16.44 37.52 -20.08
C LEU A 362 17.70 37.44 -20.96
N VAL A 363 17.89 36.35 -21.73
CA VAL A 363 19.08 36.23 -22.59
C VAL A 363 18.99 37.23 -23.74
N LEU A 364 19.96 38.18 -23.79
CA LEU A 364 20.01 39.17 -24.84
C LEU A 364 20.58 38.57 -26.15
N PRO A 365 20.11 39.04 -27.33
CA PRO A 365 20.69 38.66 -28.63
C PRO A 365 22.18 38.96 -28.65
N GLY A 366 22.99 37.93 -28.97
CA GLY A 366 24.47 38.06 -29.06
C GLY A 366 25.24 37.58 -27.84
N ARG A 367 24.59 37.11 -26.79
CA ARG A 367 25.23 36.42 -25.64
C ARG A 367 24.87 34.95 -25.63
N ALA A 368 25.87 34.08 -25.54
CA ALA A 368 25.67 32.62 -25.39
C ALA A 368 25.87 32.22 -23.91
N ILE A 369 24.78 32.05 -23.20
CA ILE A 369 24.79 31.56 -21.79
C ILE A 369 24.28 30.13 -21.78
N ASP A 370 25.15 29.18 -21.37
CA ASP A 370 24.77 27.76 -21.16
C ASP A 370 24.23 27.58 -19.73
N LEU A 371 22.96 27.17 -19.59
CA LEU A 371 22.34 26.97 -18.31
C LEU A 371 21.97 25.49 -18.14
N LYS A 372 22.54 24.87 -17.11
CA LYS A 372 22.34 23.43 -16.81
C LYS A 372 21.78 23.21 -15.43
N VAL A 373 20.80 22.29 -15.33
CA VAL A 373 20.23 21.82 -14.07
C VAL A 373 20.55 20.35 -13.93
N SER A 374 21.15 19.96 -12.81
CA SER A 374 21.59 18.60 -12.49
C SER A 374 21.20 18.19 -11.07
N GLY A 375 21.26 16.89 -10.77
CA GLY A 375 20.92 16.36 -9.46
C GLY A 375 19.40 16.14 -9.27
N HIS A 376 19.03 15.81 -8.06
CA HIS A 376 17.63 15.56 -7.67
C HIS A 376 17.42 15.91 -6.19
N SER A 377 16.24 16.42 -5.87
CA SER A 377 15.83 16.75 -4.49
C SER A 377 14.74 15.83 -3.95
N GLY A 378 14.23 14.92 -4.81
CA GLY A 378 13.03 14.15 -4.52
C GLY A 378 11.77 15.01 -4.39
N PRO A 379 10.66 14.44 -3.96
CA PRO A 379 9.40 15.14 -3.77
C PRO A 379 9.50 16.16 -2.63
N VAL A 380 8.98 17.37 -2.88
CA VAL A 380 9.02 18.53 -1.96
C VAL A 380 7.62 19.08 -1.77
N ALA A 381 7.22 19.33 -0.52
CA ALA A 381 5.92 19.90 -0.21
C ALA A 381 5.73 21.31 -0.83
N ALA A 382 4.50 21.63 -1.21
CA ALA A 382 4.14 22.92 -1.82
C ALA A 382 4.62 24.13 -1.02
N GLU A 383 4.58 24.04 0.33
CA GLU A 383 5.00 25.08 1.26
C GLU A 383 6.51 25.38 1.21
N VAL A 384 7.33 24.43 0.77
CA VAL A 384 8.78 24.57 0.57
C VAL A 384 9.09 24.83 -0.89
N ALA A 385 8.46 24.13 -1.81
CA ALA A 385 8.69 24.24 -3.26
C ALA A 385 8.41 25.67 -3.78
N THR A 386 7.34 26.31 -3.30
CA THR A 386 6.94 27.65 -3.77
C THR A 386 7.95 28.73 -3.42
N PRO A 387 8.37 28.91 -2.15
CA PRO A 387 9.42 29.87 -1.82
C PRO A 387 10.76 29.56 -2.50
N LEU A 388 11.11 28.26 -2.58
CA LEU A 388 12.36 27.82 -3.19
C LEU A 388 12.40 28.13 -4.69
N ALA A 389 11.26 28.01 -5.40
CA ALA A 389 11.13 28.42 -6.81
C ALA A 389 11.37 29.91 -7.04
N VAL A 390 10.88 30.77 -6.14
CA VAL A 390 11.13 32.21 -6.16
C VAL A 390 12.62 32.49 -5.90
N VAL A 391 13.21 31.83 -4.90
CA VAL A 391 14.65 31.93 -4.59
C VAL A 391 15.51 31.56 -5.79
N LEU A 392 15.22 30.43 -6.42
CA LEU A 392 15.94 29.99 -7.63
C LEU A 392 15.80 31.00 -8.77
N THR A 393 14.61 31.54 -8.97
CA THR A 393 14.37 32.57 -9.99
C THR A 393 15.21 33.82 -9.76
N GLU A 394 15.29 34.31 -8.53
CA GLU A 394 16.10 35.47 -8.16
C GLU A 394 17.59 35.23 -8.40
N LEU A 395 18.10 34.05 -8.03
CA LEU A 395 19.52 33.73 -8.20
C LEU A 395 19.88 33.58 -9.68
N LEU A 396 19.05 32.93 -10.50
CA LEU A 396 19.26 32.81 -11.92
C LEU A 396 19.18 34.15 -12.64
N GLN A 397 18.23 35.01 -12.25
CA GLN A 397 18.12 36.35 -12.77
C GLN A 397 19.35 37.18 -12.44
N ASN A 398 19.82 37.18 -11.18
CA ASN A 398 21.04 37.88 -10.77
C ASN A 398 22.27 37.42 -11.56
N ALA A 399 22.41 36.11 -11.81
CA ALA A 399 23.51 35.57 -12.60
C ALA A 399 23.45 36.07 -14.05
N ILE A 400 22.29 36.02 -14.72
CA ILE A 400 22.15 36.47 -16.13
C ILE A 400 22.37 37.97 -16.27
N GLU A 401 21.84 38.78 -15.37
CA GLU A 401 21.91 40.25 -15.46
C GLU A 401 23.29 40.80 -15.07
N HIS A 402 23.99 40.17 -14.11
CA HIS A 402 25.15 40.77 -13.48
C HIS A 402 26.45 39.99 -13.68
N ALA A 403 26.45 38.68 -13.84
CA ALA A 403 27.67 37.89 -13.88
C ALA A 403 28.44 38.06 -15.19
N PHE A 404 27.78 38.34 -16.31
CA PHE A 404 28.37 38.30 -17.64
C PHE A 404 28.50 39.67 -18.31
N ILE A 405 28.65 40.72 -17.51
CA ILE A 405 28.87 42.09 -18.05
C ILE A 405 30.20 42.12 -18.78
N GLY A 406 30.17 42.44 -20.08
CA GLY A 406 31.39 42.47 -20.94
C GLY A 406 31.88 41.11 -21.44
N MET A 407 31.13 40.04 -21.21
CA MET A 407 31.43 38.68 -21.71
C MET A 407 30.43 38.27 -22.79
N GLU A 408 30.92 37.55 -23.82
CA GLU A 408 30.11 37.01 -24.92
C GLU A 408 29.58 35.61 -24.58
N HIS A 409 30.29 34.86 -23.74
CA HIS A 409 29.98 33.51 -23.35
C HIS A 409 29.97 33.37 -21.83
N GLY A 410 29.06 32.55 -21.30
CA GLY A 410 28.96 32.25 -19.89
C GLY A 410 28.31 30.90 -19.62
N SER A 411 28.48 30.39 -18.42
CA SER A 411 27.80 29.19 -17.97
C SER A 411 27.21 29.38 -16.57
N ILE A 412 26.00 28.85 -16.38
CA ILE A 412 25.32 28.79 -15.07
C ILE A 412 24.97 27.33 -14.82
N SER A 413 25.35 26.81 -13.66
CA SER A 413 24.95 25.48 -13.21
C SER A 413 24.04 25.56 -11.98
N VAL A 414 22.99 24.75 -11.96
CA VAL A 414 22.13 24.51 -10.81
C VAL A 414 22.31 23.05 -10.43
N GLU A 415 22.76 22.80 -9.20
CA GLU A 415 22.91 21.47 -8.65
C GLU A 415 21.91 21.29 -7.50
N LEU A 416 21.13 20.21 -7.57
CA LEU A 416 20.13 19.84 -6.59
C LEU A 416 20.59 18.60 -5.85
N GLY A 417 20.52 18.63 -4.52
CA GLY A 417 20.85 17.52 -3.66
C GLY A 417 19.82 17.32 -2.58
N ARG A 418 19.81 16.13 -1.99
CA ARG A 418 19.05 15.83 -0.78
C ARG A 418 19.85 14.93 0.14
N GLU A 419 20.06 15.36 1.36
CA GLU A 419 20.70 14.57 2.40
C GLU A 419 19.71 14.44 3.57
N LEU A 420 19.26 13.18 3.81
CA LEU A 420 18.23 12.88 4.81
C LEU A 420 16.96 13.74 4.61
N ASN A 421 16.79 14.76 5.43
CA ASN A 421 15.62 15.67 5.41
C ASN A 421 15.97 17.09 4.91
N ASP A 422 17.19 17.33 4.45
CA ASP A 422 17.63 18.64 3.97
C ASP A 422 17.78 18.64 2.45
N ILE A 423 17.31 19.72 1.82
CA ILE A 423 17.44 19.98 0.40
C ILE A 423 18.57 20.99 0.23
N THR A 424 19.49 20.68 -0.66
CA THR A 424 20.58 21.57 -1.07
C THR A 424 20.33 22.08 -2.49
N VAL A 425 20.43 23.38 -2.68
CA VAL A 425 20.39 24.03 -4.01
C VAL A 425 21.64 24.88 -4.15
N ILE A 426 22.47 24.55 -5.13
CA ILE A 426 23.69 25.29 -5.46
C ILE A 426 23.53 25.92 -6.83
N VAL A 427 23.66 27.25 -6.91
CA VAL A 427 23.65 28.00 -8.17
C VAL A 427 25.04 28.60 -8.35
N ARG A 428 25.72 28.22 -9.42
CA ARG A 428 27.09 28.70 -9.72
C ARG A 428 27.15 29.30 -11.10
N ASP A 429 27.76 30.51 -11.21
CA ASP A 429 28.16 31.11 -12.50
C ASP A 429 29.69 31.18 -12.64
N ASN A 430 30.17 31.32 -13.86
CA ASN A 430 31.59 31.54 -14.19
C ASN A 430 31.86 32.97 -14.63
N GLY A 431 31.09 33.94 -14.13
CA GLY A 431 31.15 35.34 -14.48
C GLY A 431 32.22 36.14 -13.72
N ILE A 432 32.05 37.45 -13.70
CA ILE A 432 32.99 38.41 -13.05
C ILE A 432 33.04 38.33 -11.54
N GLY A 433 32.15 37.53 -10.93
CA GLY A 433 32.00 37.41 -9.48
C GLY A 433 31.32 38.64 -8.84
N THR A 434 31.04 38.50 -7.57
CA THR A 434 30.34 39.54 -6.77
C THR A 434 31.37 40.47 -6.12
N ARG A 435 31.25 41.80 -6.31
CA ARG A 435 32.10 42.79 -5.61
C ARG A 435 31.81 42.82 -4.13
N PRO A 436 32.80 43.03 -3.23
CA PRO A 436 32.59 43.15 -1.81
C PRO A 436 31.51 44.18 -1.41
N ASP A 437 31.41 45.28 -2.16
CA ASP A 437 30.47 46.37 -1.94
C ASP A 437 29.00 45.99 -2.27
N ALA A 438 28.77 44.92 -3.03
CA ALA A 438 27.43 44.45 -3.36
C ALA A 438 26.67 43.90 -2.13
N PHE A 439 27.38 43.60 -1.05
CA PHE A 439 26.78 43.18 0.23
C PHE A 439 26.29 44.38 1.08
N ALA A 440 26.81 45.56 0.82
CA ALA A 440 26.48 46.77 1.62
C ALA A 440 25.22 47.50 1.11
N THR A 441 24.83 47.31 -0.13
CA THR A 441 23.61 47.89 -0.71
C THR A 441 22.50 46.85 -0.76
N PRO A 442 21.35 47.00 -0.08
CA PRO A 442 20.28 46.01 -0.11
C PRO A 442 19.63 46.00 -1.49
N ARG A 443 20.11 45.10 -2.38
CA ARG A 443 19.40 44.81 -3.61
C ARG A 443 18.17 43.94 -3.27
N LEU A 444 17.02 44.34 -3.80
CA LEU A 444 15.73 43.73 -3.47
C LEU A 444 15.74 42.19 -3.64
N GLY A 445 16.34 41.68 -4.70
CA GLY A 445 16.39 40.24 -4.99
C GLY A 445 17.11 39.40 -3.91
N LEU A 446 18.34 39.82 -3.49
CA LEU A 446 19.06 39.10 -2.42
C LEU A 446 18.38 39.21 -1.05
N HIS A 447 17.66 40.32 -0.79
CA HIS A 447 16.85 40.43 0.40
C HIS A 447 15.70 39.44 0.41
N ILE A 448 15.01 39.27 -0.72
CA ILE A 448 13.95 38.24 -0.90
C ILE A 448 14.51 36.84 -0.66
N VAL A 449 15.68 36.51 -1.27
CA VAL A 449 16.33 35.21 -1.07
C VAL A 449 16.56 34.95 0.43
N ARG A 450 17.21 35.88 1.13
CA ARG A 450 17.51 35.71 2.56
C ARG A 450 16.25 35.57 3.40
N THR A 451 15.22 36.35 3.10
CA THR A 451 13.95 36.30 3.84
C THR A 451 13.26 34.98 3.66
N LEU A 452 13.11 34.51 2.41
CA LEU A 452 12.43 33.24 2.10
C LEU A 452 13.18 32.03 2.64
N VAL A 453 14.51 32.01 2.53
CA VAL A 453 15.33 30.91 3.08
C VAL A 453 15.23 30.89 4.62
N ALA A 454 15.26 32.05 5.27
CA ALA A 454 15.07 32.13 6.71
C ALA A 454 13.65 31.71 7.15
N GLU A 455 12.60 32.04 6.38
CA GLU A 455 11.23 31.59 6.63
C GLU A 455 11.08 30.05 6.50
N LEU A 456 11.90 29.42 5.65
CA LEU A 456 11.99 27.97 5.52
C LEU A 456 12.83 27.31 6.64
N GLY A 457 13.48 28.12 7.51
CA GLY A 457 14.40 27.63 8.54
C GLY A 457 15.74 27.16 7.99
N GLY A 458 16.11 27.62 6.81
CA GLY A 458 17.33 27.23 6.09
C GLY A 458 18.48 28.23 6.27
N THR A 459 19.58 27.95 5.59
CA THR A 459 20.80 28.78 5.50
C THR A 459 21.07 29.17 4.05
N PHE A 460 21.65 30.37 3.86
CA PHE A 460 22.05 30.90 2.58
C PHE A 460 23.47 31.45 2.67
N GLU A 461 24.35 30.92 1.84
CA GLU A 461 25.74 31.38 1.71
C GLU A 461 26.02 31.82 0.27
N LEU A 462 26.83 32.89 0.14
CA LEU A 462 27.24 33.41 -1.14
C LEU A 462 28.77 33.57 -1.14
N VAL A 463 29.43 32.87 -2.05
CA VAL A 463 30.89 32.81 -2.17
C VAL A 463 31.31 33.28 -3.55
N THR A 464 32.44 34.00 -3.66
CA THR A 464 33.05 34.40 -4.91
C THR A 464 34.32 33.61 -5.10
N ASP A 465 34.30 32.72 -6.11
CA ASP A 465 35.48 31.90 -6.48
C ASP A 465 35.43 31.62 -7.99
N GLY A 466 36.15 32.44 -8.76
CA GLY A 466 36.16 32.36 -10.25
C GLY A 466 34.77 32.58 -10.88
N GLY A 467 33.85 33.25 -10.18
CA GLY A 467 32.47 33.51 -10.48
C GLY A 467 31.70 33.69 -9.17
N THR A 468 30.38 33.50 -9.15
CA THR A 468 29.56 33.52 -7.93
C THR A 468 28.98 32.12 -7.66
N CYS A 469 29.06 31.68 -6.41
CA CYS A 469 28.42 30.45 -5.93
C CYS A 469 27.45 30.79 -4.82
N ALA A 470 26.17 30.51 -5.04
CA ALA A 470 25.09 30.63 -4.05
C ALA A 470 24.69 29.25 -3.58
N GLU A 471 24.79 29.01 -2.28
CA GLU A 471 24.47 27.73 -1.65
C GLU A 471 23.32 27.90 -0.68
N ILE A 472 22.32 27.05 -0.78
CA ILE A 472 21.09 27.08 0.00
C ILE A 472 20.85 25.71 0.60
N HIS A 473 20.61 25.66 1.89
CA HIS A 473 20.16 24.46 2.59
C HIS A 473 18.82 24.76 3.26
N VAL A 474 17.81 23.96 2.98
CA VAL A 474 16.47 24.09 3.56
C VAL A 474 15.93 22.73 3.97
N PRO A 475 15.18 22.62 5.09
CA PRO A 475 14.47 21.40 5.43
C PRO A 475 13.45 21.03 4.34
N ALA A 476 13.35 19.73 4.02
CA ALA A 476 12.37 19.21 3.05
C ALA A 476 10.92 19.37 3.53
N GLU A 477 10.73 19.45 4.85
CA GLU A 477 9.46 19.73 5.51
C GLU A 477 9.63 21.00 6.36
N ARG A 478 8.63 21.87 6.31
CA ARG A 478 8.65 23.10 7.10
C ARG A 478 8.60 22.76 8.59
N PRO A 479 9.53 23.25 9.44
CA PRO A 479 9.44 23.05 10.87
C PRO A 479 8.11 23.61 11.39
N ALA A 480 7.39 22.81 12.20
CA ALA A 480 6.15 23.23 12.81
C ALA A 480 6.39 24.57 13.55
N ARG A 481 5.66 25.62 13.19
CA ARG A 481 5.70 26.87 13.96
C ARG A 481 5.27 26.56 15.38
N SER A 482 6.17 26.69 16.33
CA SER A 482 5.78 26.71 17.76
C SER A 482 4.74 27.81 17.97
N PRO A 483 3.65 27.50 18.70
CA PRO A 483 2.54 28.43 18.94
C PRO A 483 2.96 29.68 19.70
#